data_1aaba03708f43d0eba4891b5be883ac4
#
_entry.id   1aaba03708f43d0eba4891b5be883ac4
#
_cell.length_a   1.000
_cell.length_b   1.000
_cell.length_c   1.000
_cell.angle_alpha   90.00
_cell.angle_beta   90.00
_cell.angle_gamma   90.00
#
_symmetry.space_group_name_H-M   'P 1'
#
loop_
_entity.id
_entity.type
_entity.pdbx_description
1 polymer ?
#
loop_
_entity_poly.entity_id
_entity_poly.type
_entity_poly.pdbx_seq_one_letter_code
_entity_poly.pdbx_strand_id
1 'polypeptide(L)'
;GRRYGLIICDPPAFAKSRKAVDGAYRGYKELNLRCMKMAEPGGILVTCSCSQFMTPELFFKMLREAAFDAGRDVRLLETLMQSRDHPASLLADQALYLKGYILQIF
;
A
#
# COMPACT_ATOMS: atom_id res chain seq x y z
N GLY A 1 -7.12 -22.58 1.61
CA GLY A 1 -7.77 -21.31 1.67
C GLY A 1 -8.21 -20.79 0.32
N ARG A 2 -9.15 -19.88 0.37
CA ARG A 2 -9.65 -19.21 -0.81
C ARG A 2 -8.62 -18.24 -1.38
N ARG A 3 -8.53 -18.19 -2.70
CA ARG A 3 -7.70 -17.22 -3.40
C ARG A 3 -8.55 -16.29 -4.24
N TYR A 4 -8.06 -15.08 -4.47
CA TYR A 4 -8.83 -14.03 -5.12
C TYR A 4 -8.06 -13.44 -6.29
N GLY A 5 -8.79 -13.14 -7.37
CA GLY A 5 -8.21 -12.50 -8.56
C GLY A 5 -8.07 -10.99 -8.43
N LEU A 6 -8.81 -10.38 -7.51
CA LEU A 6 -8.72 -8.95 -7.25
C LEU A 6 -8.86 -8.71 -5.76
N ILE A 7 -7.90 -7.99 -5.20
CA ILE A 7 -7.89 -7.63 -3.79
C ILE A 7 -7.61 -6.13 -3.67
N ILE A 8 -8.38 -5.46 -2.83
CA ILE A 8 -8.15 -4.05 -2.52
C ILE A 8 -7.76 -3.95 -1.06
N CYS A 9 -6.57 -3.40 -0.81
CA CYS A 9 -6.04 -3.18 0.53
C CYS A 9 -5.99 -1.68 0.79
N ASP A 10 -6.97 -1.16 1.51
CA ASP A 10 -7.10 0.26 1.81
C ASP A 10 -7.34 0.43 3.30
N PRO A 11 -6.32 0.16 4.13
CA PRO A 11 -6.48 0.24 5.59
C PRO A 11 -6.54 1.69 6.06
N PRO A 12 -7.03 1.91 7.28
CA PRO A 12 -6.98 3.23 7.87
C PRO A 12 -5.54 3.68 8.10
N ALA A 13 -5.34 4.97 8.33
CA ALA A 13 -4.01 5.51 8.59
C ALA A 13 -3.52 4.97 9.94
N PHE A 14 -2.52 4.08 9.90
CA PHE A 14 -1.94 3.52 11.11
C PHE A 14 -1.02 4.52 11.81
N ALA A 15 -0.30 5.33 11.04
CA ALA A 15 0.65 6.28 11.61
C ALA A 15 -0.01 7.65 11.74
N LYS A 16 -0.36 8.03 12.97
CA LYS A 16 -0.92 9.33 13.28
C LYS A 16 0.13 10.28 13.86
N SER A 17 1.34 9.79 14.10
CA SER A 17 2.47 10.58 14.58
C SER A 17 3.74 9.90 14.16
N ARG A 18 4.86 10.63 14.24
CA ARG A 18 6.15 10.04 13.90
C ARG A 18 6.53 8.90 14.83
N LYS A 19 6.08 8.96 16.08
CA LYS A 19 6.38 7.90 17.05
C LYS A 19 5.69 6.59 16.71
N ALA A 20 4.62 6.64 15.93
CA ALA A 20 3.85 5.46 15.56
C ALA A 20 4.30 4.84 14.23
N VAL A 21 5.32 5.41 13.56
CA VAL A 21 5.69 4.99 12.20
C VAL A 21 6.16 3.53 12.18
N ASP A 22 6.98 3.11 13.14
CA ASP A 22 7.49 1.73 13.14
C ASP A 22 6.36 0.73 13.32
N GLY A 23 5.43 1.00 14.20
CA GLY A 23 4.27 0.13 14.38
C GLY A 23 3.37 0.12 13.17
N ALA A 24 3.18 1.29 12.54
CA ALA A 24 2.38 1.40 11.33
C ALA A 24 3.03 0.63 10.17
N TYR A 25 4.35 0.74 10.03
CA TYR A 25 5.07 0.00 9.00
C TYR A 25 4.80 -1.49 9.10
N ARG A 26 4.91 -2.03 10.31
CA ARG A 26 4.64 -3.46 10.52
C ARG A 26 3.19 -3.82 10.24
N GLY A 27 2.25 -2.94 10.62
CA GLY A 27 0.84 -3.16 10.34
C GLY A 27 0.53 -3.19 8.86
N TYR A 28 1.04 -2.22 8.11
CA TYR A 28 0.88 -2.19 6.66
C TYR A 28 1.54 -3.39 6.00
N LYS A 29 2.73 -3.76 6.45
CA LYS A 29 3.44 -4.91 5.91
C LYS A 29 2.65 -6.20 6.13
N GLU A 30 2.14 -6.40 7.33
CA GLU A 30 1.36 -7.60 7.66
C GLU A 30 0.11 -7.72 6.80
N LEU A 31 -0.63 -6.61 6.64
CA LEU A 31 -1.84 -6.62 5.83
C LEU A 31 -1.51 -6.92 4.36
N ASN A 32 -0.50 -6.27 3.82
CA ASN A 32 -0.12 -6.47 2.43
C ASN A 32 0.41 -7.89 2.20
N LEU A 33 1.17 -8.41 3.14
CA LEU A 33 1.68 -9.77 3.06
C LEU A 33 0.52 -10.77 3.00
N ARG A 34 -0.49 -10.59 3.83
CA ARG A 34 -1.68 -11.45 3.82
C ARG A 34 -2.44 -11.34 2.51
N CYS A 35 -2.59 -10.12 2.00
CA CYS A 35 -3.23 -9.91 0.71
C CYS A 35 -2.48 -10.62 -0.41
N MET A 36 -1.15 -10.51 -0.40
CA MET A 36 -0.34 -11.19 -1.41
C MET A 36 -0.48 -12.70 -1.35
N LYS A 37 -0.58 -13.25 -0.14
CA LYS A 37 -0.78 -14.69 0.02
C LYS A 37 -2.16 -15.15 -0.46
N MET A 38 -3.15 -14.28 -0.37
CA MET A 38 -4.52 -14.60 -0.81
C MET A 38 -4.74 -14.40 -2.30
N ALA A 39 -3.83 -13.73 -3.00
CA ALA A 39 -3.98 -13.49 -4.42
C ALA A 39 -3.73 -14.76 -5.21
N GLU A 40 -4.60 -15.05 -6.17
CA GLU A 40 -4.31 -16.14 -7.10
C GLU A 40 -3.18 -15.74 -8.03
N PRO A 41 -2.46 -16.72 -8.63
CA PRO A 41 -1.37 -16.38 -9.57
C PRO A 41 -1.90 -15.53 -10.72
N GLY A 42 -1.27 -14.39 -10.95
CA GLY A 42 -1.75 -13.41 -11.94
C GLY A 42 -2.80 -12.46 -11.41
N GLY A 43 -3.21 -12.60 -10.14
CA GLY A 43 -4.21 -11.74 -9.54
C GLY A 43 -3.71 -10.32 -9.30
N ILE A 44 -4.65 -9.41 -9.10
CA ILE A 44 -4.37 -7.98 -8.94
C ILE A 44 -4.56 -7.57 -7.49
N LEU A 45 -3.60 -6.83 -6.97
CA LEU A 45 -3.68 -6.20 -5.66
C LEU A 45 -3.58 -4.69 -5.83
N VAL A 46 -4.62 -3.99 -5.40
CA VAL A 46 -4.60 -2.53 -5.30
C VAL A 46 -4.35 -2.20 -3.85
N THR A 47 -3.23 -1.54 -3.55
CA THR A 47 -2.85 -1.24 -2.18
C THR A 47 -2.58 0.25 -2.01
N CYS A 48 -3.13 0.84 -0.95
CA CYS A 48 -3.12 2.28 -0.74
C CYS A 48 -2.72 2.64 0.68
N SER A 49 -2.22 3.86 0.84
CA SER A 49 -1.97 4.45 2.15
C SER A 49 -2.28 5.95 2.09
N CYS A 50 -2.95 6.44 3.12
CA CYS A 50 -3.24 7.87 3.27
C CYS A 50 -2.38 8.51 4.36
N SER A 51 -1.42 7.80 4.93
CA SER A 51 -0.58 8.32 6.00
C SER A 51 0.51 9.24 5.47
N GLN A 52 0.59 10.45 6.05
CA GLN A 52 1.66 11.38 5.69
C GLN A 52 3.03 10.91 6.16
N PHE A 53 3.08 10.02 7.15
CA PHE A 53 4.34 9.51 7.70
C PHE A 53 4.85 8.28 6.96
N MET A 54 4.01 7.68 6.13
CA MET A 54 4.39 6.58 5.27
C MET A 54 4.74 7.15 3.90
N THR A 55 6.02 7.55 3.74
CA THR A 55 6.48 8.15 2.48
C THR A 55 6.36 7.15 1.33
N PRO A 56 6.33 7.62 0.07
CA PRO A 56 6.31 6.71 -1.08
C PRO A 56 7.49 5.72 -1.06
N GLU A 57 8.68 6.18 -0.69
CA GLU A 57 9.86 5.32 -0.62
C GLU A 57 9.68 4.24 0.44
N LEU A 58 9.17 4.63 1.61
CA LEU A 58 8.96 3.70 2.71
C LEU A 58 7.86 2.71 2.37
N PHE A 59 6.80 3.18 1.73
CA PHE A 59 5.68 2.33 1.31
C PHE A 59 6.15 1.29 0.30
N PHE A 60 6.94 1.72 -0.69
CA PHE A 60 7.48 0.82 -1.71
C PHE A 60 8.42 -0.22 -1.10
N LYS A 61 9.28 0.21 -0.17
CA LYS A 61 10.16 -0.70 0.55
C LYS A 61 9.36 -1.75 1.31
N MET A 62 8.29 -1.33 1.98
CA MET A 62 7.42 -2.23 2.72
C MET A 62 6.79 -3.29 1.80
N LEU A 63 6.33 -2.87 0.61
CA LEU A 63 5.74 -3.80 -0.34
C LEU A 63 6.76 -4.81 -0.85
N ARG A 64 8.01 -4.38 -1.07
CA ARG A 64 9.07 -5.30 -1.48
C ARG A 64 9.36 -6.34 -0.41
N GLU A 65 9.42 -5.90 0.85
CA GLU A 65 9.65 -6.81 1.96
C GLU A 65 8.48 -7.78 2.14
N ALA A 66 7.26 -7.29 1.99
CA ALA A 66 6.07 -8.13 2.08
C ALA A 66 6.07 -9.21 0.99
N ALA A 67 6.43 -8.82 -0.24
CA ALA A 67 6.48 -9.76 -1.35
C ALA A 67 7.53 -10.84 -1.11
N PHE A 68 8.69 -10.45 -0.62
CA PHE A 68 9.76 -11.39 -0.30
C PHE A 68 9.29 -12.38 0.78
N ASP A 69 8.69 -11.87 1.85
CA ASP A 69 8.24 -12.72 2.95
C ASP A 69 7.07 -13.62 2.54
N ALA A 70 6.23 -13.15 1.61
CA ALA A 70 5.13 -13.95 1.09
C ALA A 70 5.60 -15.02 0.09
N GLY A 71 6.83 -14.91 -0.38
CA GLY A 71 7.36 -15.83 -1.40
C GLY A 71 6.69 -15.65 -2.75
N ARG A 72 6.27 -14.44 -3.08
CA ARG A 72 5.55 -14.14 -4.31
C ARG A 72 6.34 -13.15 -5.17
N ASP A 73 6.30 -13.36 -6.48
CA ASP A 73 6.78 -12.38 -7.43
C ASP A 73 5.69 -11.32 -7.62
N VAL A 74 6.09 -10.05 -7.58
CA VAL A 74 5.14 -8.94 -7.66
C VAL A 74 5.61 -7.98 -8.75
N ARG A 75 4.70 -7.66 -9.66
CA ARG A 75 4.95 -6.72 -10.75
C ARG A 75 4.15 -5.45 -10.52
N LEU A 76 4.83 -4.31 -10.57
CA LEU A 76 4.15 -3.01 -10.50
C LEU A 76 3.53 -2.70 -11.84
N LEU A 77 2.21 -2.53 -11.86
CA LEU A 77 1.47 -2.17 -13.09
C LEU A 77 1.27 -0.68 -13.18
N GLU A 78 0.92 -0.02 -12.08
CA GLU A 78 0.63 1.40 -12.10
C GLU A 78 0.82 2.00 -10.71
N THR A 79 1.27 3.24 -10.68
CA THR A 79 1.39 4.04 -9.47
C THR A 79 0.21 5.01 -9.42
N LEU A 80 -0.51 4.98 -8.30
CA LEU A 80 -1.64 5.87 -8.07
C LEU A 80 -1.22 6.95 -7.10
N MET A 81 -1.41 8.20 -7.50
CA MET A 81 -1.12 9.34 -6.63
C MET A 81 -2.25 10.35 -6.73
N GLN A 82 -2.46 11.07 -5.64
CA GLN A 82 -3.43 12.15 -5.66
C GLN A 82 -3.05 13.18 -6.71
N SER A 83 -4.05 13.63 -7.47
CA SER A 83 -3.82 14.63 -8.49
C SER A 83 -3.35 15.94 -7.86
N ARG A 84 -2.30 16.54 -8.45
CA ARG A 84 -1.80 17.83 -8.01
C ARG A 84 -2.74 18.96 -8.37
N ASP A 85 -3.67 18.71 -9.28
CA ASP A 85 -4.61 19.73 -9.73
C ASP A 85 -5.78 19.92 -8.77
N HIS A 86 -5.77 19.23 -7.65
CA HIS A 86 -6.84 19.33 -6.67
C HIS A 86 -6.75 20.68 -5.96
N PRO A 87 -7.70 21.59 -6.20
CA PRO A 87 -7.58 22.97 -5.68
C PRO A 87 -7.69 23.07 -4.16
N ALA A 88 -8.21 22.07 -3.50
CA ALA A 88 -8.37 22.08 -2.06
C ALA A 88 -7.08 21.69 -1.31
N SER A 89 -6.02 21.41 -2.03
CA SER A 89 -4.79 20.90 -1.44
C SER A 89 -4.15 21.83 -0.42
N LEU A 90 -4.38 23.12 -0.55
CA LEU A 90 -3.83 24.10 0.40
C LEU A 90 -4.41 23.93 1.81
N LEU A 91 -5.62 23.39 1.91
CA LEU A 91 -6.30 23.21 3.18
C LEU A 91 -6.32 21.76 3.62
N ALA A 92 -6.04 20.84 2.72
CA ALA A 92 -6.12 19.42 2.96
C ALA A 92 -4.77 18.77 2.72
N ASP A 93 -3.80 19.07 3.59
CA ASP A 93 -2.46 18.49 3.50
C ASP A 93 -2.52 16.97 3.42
N GLN A 94 -3.48 16.37 4.09
CA GLN A 94 -3.63 14.92 4.11
C GLN A 94 -3.90 14.35 2.73
N ALA A 95 -4.57 15.09 1.87
CA ALA A 95 -4.88 14.64 0.53
C ALA A 95 -3.62 14.47 -0.32
N LEU A 96 -2.56 15.21 0.02
CA LEU A 96 -1.29 15.12 -0.69
C LEU A 96 -0.54 13.83 -0.39
N TYR A 97 -0.94 13.10 0.63
CA TYR A 97 -0.22 11.92 1.08
C TYR A 97 -0.87 10.62 0.63
N LEU A 98 -1.95 10.72 -0.15
CA LEU A 98 -2.55 9.53 -0.75
C LEU A 98 -1.57 8.95 -1.76
N LYS A 99 -1.25 7.68 -1.60
CA LYS A 99 -0.41 6.93 -2.50
C LYS A 99 -0.95 5.53 -2.63
N GLY A 100 -0.74 4.94 -3.79
CA GLY A 100 -1.20 3.59 -4.01
C GLY A 100 -0.51 2.97 -5.20
N TYR A 101 -0.62 1.66 -5.28
CA TYR A 101 -0.03 0.88 -6.35
C TYR A 101 -1.00 -0.18 -6.82
N ILE A 102 -0.99 -0.41 -8.13
CA ILE A 102 -1.68 -1.56 -8.71
C ILE A 102 -0.60 -2.57 -9.02
N LEU A 103 -0.69 -3.73 -8.38
CA LEU A 103 0.32 -4.78 -8.44
C LEU A 103 -0.30 -6.04 -9.04
N GLN A 104 0.52 -6.80 -9.77
CA GLN A 104 0.13 -8.13 -10.21
C GLN A 104 0.97 -9.13 -9.43
N ILE A 105 0.31 -10.13 -8.86
CA ILE A 105 0.92 -11.08 -7.94
C ILE A 105 1.08 -12.43 -8.64
N PHE A 106 2.26 -12.97 -8.63
CA PHE A 106 2.57 -14.29 -9.19
C PHE A 106 3.11 -15.22 -8.10
#